data_f996e885d0501a2e891c269cc7361889
#
_entry.id   f996e885d0501a2e891c269cc7361889
#
_cell.length_a   1.000
_cell.length_b   1.000
_cell.length_c   1.000
_cell.angle_alpha   90.00
_cell.angle_beta   90.00
_cell.angle_gamma   90.00
#
_symmetry.space_group_name_H-M   'P 1'
#
loop_
_entity.id
_entity.type
_entity.pdbx_description
1 polymer ?
#
loop_
_entity_poly.entity_id
_entity_poly.type
_entity_poly.pdbx_seq_one_letter_code
_entity_poly.pdbx_strand_id
1 'polypeptide(L)' 'MPRRWGSCSPKGTVTLNPELVKAPLSCIDYVLVHELCHRVVPDHSPRFFRLLAAQMPDWERRRDRLNGLRP' A
#
# COMPACT_ATOMS: atom_id res chain seq x y z
N MET A 1 -14.43 -10.59 -7.01
CA MET A 1 -13.48 -10.57 -5.90
C MET A 1 -12.69 -9.27 -5.94
N PRO A 2 -12.58 -8.58 -4.82
CA PRO A 2 -11.68 -7.44 -4.78
C PRO A 2 -10.25 -7.92 -4.96
N ARG A 3 -9.54 -7.30 -5.88
CA ARG A 3 -8.13 -7.60 -6.07
C ARG A 3 -7.30 -6.69 -5.19
N ARG A 4 -6.27 -7.25 -4.58
CA ARG A 4 -5.37 -6.50 -3.73
C ARG A 4 -4.00 -6.43 -4.39
N TRP A 5 -3.38 -5.26 -4.26
CA TRP A 5 -2.00 -5.09 -4.69
C TRP A 5 -1.01 -5.71 -3.70
N GLY A 6 -1.41 -5.81 -2.43
CA GLY A 6 -0.59 -6.42 -1.40
C GLY A 6 -1.38 -6.71 -0.15
N SER A 7 -0.76 -7.40 0.79
CA SER A 7 -1.34 -7.71 2.09
C SER A 7 -0.25 -7.85 3.14
N CYS A 8 -0.64 -7.72 4.40
CA CYS A 8 0.27 -7.91 5.54
C CYS A 8 -0.41 -8.83 6.53
N SER A 9 0.24 -9.94 6.86
CA SER A 9 -0.29 -10.90 7.83
C SER A 9 -0.05 -10.41 9.26
N PRO A 10 -0.80 -10.94 10.25
CA PRO A 10 -0.54 -10.61 11.66
C PRO A 10 0.88 -10.96 12.11
N LYS A 11 1.54 -11.89 11.44
CA LYS A 11 2.91 -12.26 11.74
C LYS A 11 3.93 -11.31 11.11
N GLY A 12 3.46 -10.32 10.35
CA GLY A 12 4.34 -9.35 9.72
C GLY A 12 4.85 -9.75 8.35
N THR A 13 4.31 -10.80 7.74
CA THR A 13 4.66 -11.18 6.38
C THR A 13 3.95 -10.28 5.38
N VAL A 14 4.71 -9.63 4.52
CA VAL A 14 4.17 -8.78 3.46
C VAL A 14 4.13 -9.59 2.17
N THR A 15 2.96 -9.65 1.54
CA THR A 15 2.77 -10.33 0.26
C THR A 15 2.36 -9.30 -0.79
N LEU A 16 2.98 -9.35 -1.95
CA LEU A 16 2.68 -8.43 -3.04
C LEU A 16 2.08 -9.18 -4.22
N ASN A 17 1.11 -8.54 -4.90
CA ASN A 17 0.53 -9.09 -6.12
C ASN A 17 1.58 -9.11 -7.23
N PRO A 18 1.80 -10.24 -7.91
CA PRO A 18 2.77 -10.31 -9.01
C PRO A 18 2.52 -9.29 -10.14
N GLU A 19 1.26 -8.91 -10.36
CA GLU A 19 0.93 -7.90 -11.38
C GLU A 19 1.52 -6.53 -11.04
N LEU A 20 1.91 -6.32 -9.79
CA LEU A 20 2.50 -5.05 -9.35
C LEU A 20 3.81 -4.76 -10.08
N VAL A 21 4.49 -5.77 -10.57
CA VAL A 21 5.75 -5.59 -11.31
C VAL A 21 5.56 -4.71 -12.55
N LYS A 22 4.34 -4.67 -13.10
CA LYS A 22 4.00 -3.85 -14.27
C LYS A 22 3.70 -2.40 -13.93
N ALA A 23 3.58 -2.08 -12.65
CA ALA A 23 3.25 -0.73 -12.20
C ALA A 23 4.50 0.14 -12.14
N PRO A 24 4.36 1.48 -12.22
CA PRO A 24 5.49 2.38 -11.99
C PRO A 24 6.10 2.17 -10.60
N LEU A 25 7.40 2.40 -10.49
CA LEU A 25 8.09 2.25 -9.20
C LEU A 25 7.45 3.06 -8.09
N SER A 26 6.92 4.25 -8.42
CA SER A 26 6.25 5.09 -7.44
C SER A 26 5.03 4.40 -6.82
N CYS A 27 4.32 3.59 -7.60
CA CYS A 27 3.17 2.83 -7.12
C CYS A 27 3.62 1.62 -6.30
N ILE A 28 4.70 0.97 -6.70
CA ILE A 28 5.27 -0.15 -5.97
C ILE A 28 5.72 0.33 -4.58
N ASP A 29 6.41 1.45 -4.52
CA ASP A 29 6.83 2.06 -3.26
C ASP A 29 5.63 2.34 -2.36
N TYR A 30 4.54 2.86 -2.93
CA TYR A 30 3.32 3.12 -2.17
C TYR A 30 2.77 1.84 -1.55
N VAL A 31 2.68 0.76 -2.31
CA VAL A 31 2.15 -0.52 -1.80
C VAL A 31 3.03 -1.04 -0.67
N LEU A 32 4.36 -1.00 -0.85
CA LEU A 32 5.30 -1.43 0.19
C LEU A 32 5.14 -0.62 1.47
N VAL A 33 5.11 0.71 1.37
CA VAL A 33 4.96 1.56 2.55
C VAL A 33 3.61 1.35 3.21
N HIS A 34 2.55 1.20 2.40
CA HIS A 34 1.20 0.93 2.89
C HIS A 34 1.17 -0.34 3.76
N GLU A 35 1.75 -1.43 3.23
CA GLU A 35 1.75 -2.70 3.97
C GLU A 35 2.65 -2.64 5.21
N LEU A 36 3.78 -1.95 5.13
CA LEU A 36 4.65 -1.78 6.29
C LEU A 36 3.98 -0.96 7.39
N CYS A 37 3.17 0.05 7.02
CA CYS A 37 2.41 0.82 8.00
C CYS A 37 1.39 -0.06 8.75
N HIS A 38 0.86 -1.10 8.10
CA HIS A 38 -0.05 -2.04 8.75
C HIS A 38 0.62 -2.87 9.85
N ARG A 39 1.92 -2.94 9.87
CA ARG A 39 2.63 -3.60 10.97
C ARG A 39 2.54 -2.80 12.26
N VAL A 40 2.32 -1.50 12.15
CA VAL A 40 2.18 -0.60 13.29
C VAL A 40 0.72 -0.34 13.60
N VAL A 41 -0.10 -0.09 12.56
CA VAL A 41 -1.52 0.19 12.68
C VAL A 41 -2.29 -0.77 11.78
N PRO A 42 -2.88 -1.86 12.33
CA PRO A 42 -3.52 -2.90 11.51
C PRO A 42 -4.75 -2.44 10.73
N ASP A 43 -5.47 -1.42 11.21
CA ASP A 43 -6.68 -0.94 10.56
C ASP A 43 -6.42 0.31 9.73
N HIS A 44 -7.40 0.72 8.92
CA HIS A 44 -7.35 1.94 8.12
C HIS A 44 -7.98 3.12 8.88
N SER A 45 -7.63 3.28 10.15
CA SER A 45 -8.07 4.39 10.98
C SER A 45 -7.35 5.69 10.59
N PRO A 46 -7.81 6.86 11.09
CA PRO A 46 -7.09 8.11 10.89
C PRO A 46 -5.63 8.04 11.34
N ARG A 47 -5.33 7.23 12.36
CA ARG A 47 -3.96 7.02 12.84
C ARG A 47 -3.10 6.37 11.76
N PHE A 48 -3.66 5.39 11.03
CA PHE A 48 -2.96 4.76 9.92
C PHE A 48 -2.58 5.78 8.85
N PHE A 49 -3.55 6.59 8.43
CA PHE A 49 -3.31 7.57 7.37
C PHE A 49 -2.36 8.68 7.79
N ARG A 50 -2.34 9.03 9.06
CA ARG A 50 -1.34 9.98 9.56
C ARG A 50 0.07 9.39 9.47
N LEU A 51 0.22 8.11 9.84
CA LEU A 51 1.50 7.42 9.72
C LEU A 51 1.92 7.33 8.25
N LEU A 52 0.99 6.92 7.38
CA LEU A 52 1.26 6.81 5.96
C LEU A 52 1.70 8.15 5.36
N ALA A 53 1.00 9.24 5.70
CA ALA A 53 1.33 10.57 5.22
C ALA A 53 2.70 11.05 5.72
N ALA A 54 3.08 10.65 6.94
CA ALA A 54 4.38 10.99 7.49
C ALA A 54 5.52 10.29 6.73
N GLN A 55 5.28 9.04 6.30
CA GLN A 55 6.26 8.27 5.55
C GLN A 55 6.26 8.62 4.06
N MET A 56 5.11 9.00 3.52
CA MET A 56 4.92 9.24 2.09
C MET A 56 3.90 10.35 1.89
N PRO A 57 4.33 11.63 1.89
CA PRO A 57 3.40 12.77 1.81
C PRO A 57 2.52 12.78 0.56
N ASP A 58 2.98 12.18 -0.54
CA ASP A 58 2.25 12.12 -1.79
C ASP A 58 1.49 10.80 -1.99
N TRP A 59 1.17 10.10 -0.89
CA TRP A 59 0.55 8.78 -0.97
C TRP A 59 -0.79 8.77 -1.73
N GLU A 60 -1.58 9.85 -1.62
CA GLU A 60 -2.88 9.91 -2.30
C GLU A 60 -2.73 9.92 -3.82
N ARG A 61 -1.74 10.67 -4.33
CA ARG A 61 -1.44 10.70 -5.75
C ARG A 61 -1.02 9.31 -6.25
N ARG A 62 -0.17 8.63 -5.50
CA ARG A 62 0.30 7.30 -5.86
C ARG A 62 -0.83 6.29 -5.81
N ARG A 63 -1.68 6.37 -4.79
CA ARG A 63 -2.87 5.52 -4.67
C ARG A 63 -3.80 5.69 -5.86
N ASP A 64 -4.09 6.93 -6.23
CA ASP A 64 -5.01 7.20 -7.32
C ASP A 64 -4.47 6.69 -8.65
N ARG A 65 -3.17 6.86 -8.87
CA ARG A 65 -2.52 6.33 -10.07
C ARG A 65 -2.59 4.80 -10.11
N LEU A 66 -2.32 4.16 -8.99
CA LEU A 66 -2.37 2.70 -8.89
C LEU A 66 -3.77 2.17 -9.14
N ASN A 67 -4.79 2.84 -8.59
CA ASN A 67 -6.18 2.44 -8.78
C ASN A 67 -6.61 2.51 -10.24
N GLY A 68 -6.01 3.40 -11.00
CA GLY A 68 -6.26 3.51 -12.44
C GLY A 68 -5.67 2.38 -13.26
N LEU A 69 -4.66 1.67 -12.73
CA LEU A 69 -3.98 0.60 -13.45
C LEU A 69 -4.75 -0.71 -13.41
N ARG A 70 -5.34 -1.03 -12.29
CA ARG A 70 -6.06 -2.27 -11.97
C ARG A 70 -5.24 -3.54 -12.20
N PRO A 71 -5.15 -4.40 -11.20
CA PRO A 71 -4.48 -5.70 -11.37
C PRO A 71 -5.30 -6.64 -12.24
#